data_aeaeb5974edce46f775954016e78b00c
#
_entry.id   aeaeb5974edce46f775954016e78b00c
#
_cell.length_a   1.000
_cell.length_b   1.000
_cell.length_c   1.000
_cell.angle_alpha   90.00
_cell.angle_beta   90.00
_cell.angle_gamma   90.00
#
_symmetry.space_group_name_H-M   'P 1'
#
loop_
_entity.id
_entity.type
_entity.pdbx_description
1 polymer ?
#
loop_
_entity_poly.entity_id
_entity_poly.type
_entity_poly.pdbx_seq_one_letter_code
_entity_poly.pdbx_strand_id
1 'polypeptide(L)'
;MNRSQLEQCISEYGKDIYAFCRHLAGYTIEADELYQDTFLKAMEMLETIEYGRNPKSYLISIALRLWNNKIRKRAWRNRIAGTEELIEENVENIADEKLPEEEVIQEELNRIVRKAVAGLDDKYRVPIYLFYTEQMKVEDISKVLKIPQSTVKTRLFKARKMLKKELEVVLDEV
;
A
#
# COMPACT_ATOMS: atom_id res chain seq x y z
N MET A 1 -14.21 -5.30 19.16
CA MET A 1 -14.22 -6.48 18.28
C MET A 1 -13.82 -7.71 19.10
N ASN A 2 -14.40 -8.87 18.84
CA ASN A 2 -13.99 -10.11 19.47
C ASN A 2 -13.15 -10.99 18.51
N ARG A 3 -12.61 -12.14 19.01
CA ARG A 3 -11.74 -13.01 18.23
C ARG A 3 -12.43 -13.58 16.98
N SER A 4 -13.69 -14.01 17.09
CA SER A 4 -14.46 -14.56 15.94
C SER A 4 -14.70 -13.49 14.87
N GLN A 5 -14.93 -12.25 15.27
CA GLN A 5 -15.07 -11.12 14.34
C GLN A 5 -13.75 -10.80 13.64
N LEU A 6 -12.58 -10.97 14.31
CA LEU A 6 -11.29 -10.82 13.66
C LEU A 6 -11.03 -11.94 12.66
N GLU A 7 -11.37 -13.18 13.00
CA GLU A 7 -11.27 -14.34 12.08
C GLU A 7 -12.13 -14.11 10.83
N GLN A 8 -13.34 -13.55 10.99
CA GLN A 8 -14.18 -13.15 9.86
C GLN A 8 -13.52 -12.04 9.03
N CYS A 9 -12.92 -11.03 9.65
CA CYS A 9 -12.17 -9.98 8.94
C CYS A 9 -10.97 -10.55 8.15
N ILE A 10 -10.27 -11.55 8.69
CA ILE A 10 -9.18 -12.23 7.98
C ILE A 10 -9.72 -12.93 6.73
N SER A 11 -10.84 -13.65 6.87
CA SER A 11 -11.46 -14.34 5.75
C SER A 11 -11.98 -13.38 4.66
N GLU A 12 -12.55 -12.24 5.05
CA GLU A 12 -13.18 -11.28 4.15
C GLU A 12 -12.17 -10.31 3.52
N TYR A 13 -11.23 -9.78 4.30
CA TYR A 13 -10.32 -8.71 3.88
C TYR A 13 -8.86 -9.13 3.80
N GLY A 14 -8.52 -10.37 4.15
CA GLY A 14 -7.12 -10.82 4.24
C GLY A 14 -6.34 -10.62 2.95
N LYS A 15 -6.95 -10.93 1.79
CA LYS A 15 -6.33 -10.74 0.48
C LYS A 15 -6.04 -9.26 0.19
N ASP A 16 -6.99 -8.38 0.49
CA ASP A 16 -6.83 -6.93 0.27
C ASP A 16 -5.75 -6.37 1.19
N ILE A 17 -5.75 -6.75 2.47
CA ILE A 17 -4.73 -6.32 3.43
C ILE A 17 -3.34 -6.82 3.01
N TYR A 18 -3.24 -8.06 2.49
CA TYR A 18 -1.98 -8.59 1.98
C TYR A 18 -1.49 -7.83 0.75
N ALA A 19 -2.39 -7.57 -0.21
CA ALA A 19 -2.08 -6.75 -1.38
C ALA A 19 -1.59 -5.34 -0.97
N PHE A 20 -2.25 -4.73 0.01
CA PHE A 20 -1.82 -3.44 0.55
C PHE A 20 -0.43 -3.50 1.20
N CYS A 21 -0.14 -4.55 2.00
CA CYS A 21 1.19 -4.76 2.58
C CYS A 21 2.26 -4.90 1.48
N ARG A 22 1.98 -5.62 0.40
CA ARG A 22 2.88 -5.71 -0.77
C ARG A 22 3.09 -4.37 -1.47
N HIS A 23 2.07 -3.54 -1.59
CA HIS A 23 2.21 -2.19 -2.15
C HIS A 23 3.07 -1.28 -1.26
N LEU A 24 3.07 -1.48 0.05
CA LEU A 24 3.91 -0.72 0.97
C LEU A 24 5.36 -1.20 0.98
N ALA A 25 5.55 -2.51 1.15
CA ALA A 25 6.84 -3.12 1.43
C ALA A 25 7.67 -3.45 0.18
N GLY A 26 7.02 -3.59 -0.99
CA GLY A 26 7.69 -3.94 -2.25
C GLY A 26 8.18 -5.39 -2.33
N TYR A 27 8.71 -5.94 -1.27
CA TYR A 27 9.30 -7.29 -1.18
C TYR A 27 8.37 -8.29 -0.52
N THR A 28 8.40 -9.54 -0.98
CA THR A 28 7.53 -10.59 -0.48
C THR A 28 7.73 -10.85 1.01
N ILE A 29 8.97 -11.02 1.48
CA ILE A 29 9.26 -11.31 2.90
C ILE A 29 8.84 -10.17 3.83
N GLU A 30 9.14 -8.92 3.46
CA GLU A 30 8.72 -7.77 4.27
C GLU A 30 7.19 -7.56 4.26
N ALA A 31 6.52 -7.91 3.16
CA ALA A 31 5.07 -7.87 3.07
C ALA A 31 4.42 -8.93 3.95
N ASP A 32 4.98 -10.16 3.98
CA ASP A 32 4.52 -11.26 4.82
C ASP A 32 4.65 -10.91 6.30
N GLU A 33 5.81 -10.38 6.72
CA GLU A 33 6.02 -9.89 8.09
C GLU A 33 5.02 -8.80 8.45
N LEU A 34 4.85 -7.79 7.58
CA LEU A 34 3.93 -6.69 7.82
C LEU A 34 2.48 -7.16 7.93
N TYR A 35 2.08 -8.13 7.09
CA TYR A 35 0.77 -8.73 7.14
C TYR A 35 0.53 -9.47 8.47
N GLN A 36 1.46 -10.32 8.88
CA GLN A 36 1.39 -11.07 10.15
C GLN A 36 1.35 -10.10 11.34
N ASP A 37 2.27 -9.14 11.39
CA ASP A 37 2.33 -8.14 12.45
C ASP A 37 1.05 -7.32 12.55
N THR A 38 0.39 -7.04 11.40
CA THR A 38 -0.88 -6.31 11.36
C THR A 38 -1.97 -7.07 12.11
N PHE A 39 -2.11 -8.37 11.87
CA PHE A 39 -3.13 -9.17 12.54
C PHE A 39 -2.76 -9.50 13.99
N LEU A 40 -1.49 -9.73 14.30
CA LEU A 40 -1.02 -9.85 15.69
C LEU A 40 -1.35 -8.57 16.47
N LYS A 41 -1.07 -7.41 15.89
CA LYS A 41 -1.41 -6.13 16.52
C LYS A 41 -2.91 -5.91 16.66
N ALA A 42 -3.71 -6.33 15.68
CA ALA A 42 -5.17 -6.30 15.77
C ALA A 42 -5.68 -7.20 16.91
N MET A 43 -5.08 -8.39 17.10
CA MET A 43 -5.42 -9.30 18.22
C MET A 43 -5.13 -8.65 19.58
N GLU A 44 -4.00 -7.96 19.74
CA GLU A 44 -3.67 -7.24 20.98
C GLU A 44 -4.64 -6.10 21.29
N MET A 45 -5.28 -5.54 20.27
CA MET A 45 -6.13 -4.36 20.35
C MET A 45 -7.62 -4.65 20.20
N LEU A 46 -8.05 -5.92 20.31
CA LEU A 46 -9.44 -6.35 20.07
C LEU A 46 -10.48 -5.51 20.82
N GLU A 47 -10.22 -5.18 22.06
CA GLU A 47 -11.13 -4.41 22.91
C GLU A 47 -11.31 -2.97 22.45
N THR A 48 -10.33 -2.40 21.74
CA THR A 48 -10.33 -1.02 21.26
C THR A 48 -10.92 -0.86 19.86
N ILE A 49 -11.16 -1.98 19.16
CA ILE A 49 -11.66 -1.97 17.78
C ILE A 49 -13.18 -1.98 17.77
N GLU A 50 -13.79 -0.88 17.30
CA GLU A 50 -15.22 -0.82 17.01
C GLU A 50 -15.53 -1.58 15.71
N TYR A 51 -16.03 -2.82 15.81
CA TYR A 51 -16.35 -3.66 14.65
C TYR A 51 -17.35 -3.04 13.67
N GLY A 52 -18.24 -2.18 14.14
CA GLY A 52 -19.29 -1.53 13.34
C GLY A 52 -18.82 -0.41 12.38
N ARG A 53 -17.55 0.00 12.43
CA ARG A 53 -17.02 1.14 11.68
C ARG A 53 -15.91 0.76 10.71
N ASN A 54 -16.24 0.01 9.63
CA ASN A 54 -15.29 -0.33 8.57
C ASN A 54 -14.00 -0.99 9.10
N PRO A 55 -14.05 -2.27 9.48
CA PRO A 55 -12.89 -2.98 10.04
C PRO A 55 -11.71 -3.05 9.06
N LYS A 56 -11.95 -3.09 7.73
CA LYS A 56 -10.91 -3.04 6.70
C LYS A 56 -10.04 -1.77 6.84
N SER A 57 -10.67 -0.60 6.94
CA SER A 57 -9.94 0.67 7.12
C SER A 57 -9.11 0.69 8.39
N TYR A 58 -9.60 0.05 9.44
CA TYR A 58 -8.87 -0.05 10.70
C TYR A 58 -7.61 -0.93 10.55
N LEU A 59 -7.74 -2.11 9.93
CA LEU A 59 -6.60 -3.01 9.66
C LEU A 59 -5.56 -2.33 8.77
N ILE A 60 -5.99 -1.64 7.71
CA ILE A 60 -5.11 -0.82 6.86
C ILE A 60 -4.37 0.24 7.69
N SER A 61 -5.05 0.90 8.64
CA SER A 61 -4.40 1.89 9.51
C SER A 61 -3.34 1.29 10.43
N ILE A 62 -3.53 0.05 10.89
CA ILE A 62 -2.53 -0.69 11.66
C ILE A 62 -1.32 -1.00 10.77
N ALA A 63 -1.54 -1.59 9.58
CA ALA A 63 -0.47 -1.91 8.64
C ALA A 63 0.38 -0.68 8.30
N LEU A 64 -0.26 0.43 7.96
CA LEU A 64 0.42 1.68 7.63
C LEU A 64 1.23 2.23 8.82
N ARG A 65 0.69 2.14 10.05
CA ARG A 65 1.41 2.57 11.26
C ARG A 65 2.64 1.71 11.53
N LEU A 66 2.53 0.40 11.37
CA LEU A 66 3.64 -0.53 11.54
C LEU A 66 4.73 -0.27 10.49
N TRP A 67 4.34 -0.09 9.23
CA TRP A 67 5.24 0.25 8.14
C TRP A 67 5.99 1.56 8.39
N ASN A 68 5.27 2.63 8.71
CA ASN A 68 5.89 3.92 9.03
C ASN A 68 6.86 3.86 10.22
N ASN A 69 6.57 3.01 11.21
CA ASN A 69 7.47 2.77 12.32
C ASN A 69 8.74 2.01 11.87
N LYS A 70 8.60 1.00 11.00
CA LYS A 70 9.71 0.23 10.42
C LYS A 70 10.64 1.15 9.62
N ILE A 71 10.09 1.99 8.72
CA ILE A 71 10.86 2.96 7.93
C ILE A 71 11.59 3.95 8.84
N ARG A 72 10.93 4.52 9.85
CA ARG A 72 11.57 5.47 10.78
C ARG A 72 12.71 4.83 11.56
N LYS A 73 12.55 3.59 12.02
CA LYS A 73 13.61 2.84 12.72
C LYS A 73 14.79 2.56 11.79
N ARG A 74 14.53 2.21 10.51
CA ARG A 74 15.57 1.99 9.50
C ARG A 74 16.35 3.28 9.22
N ALA A 75 15.65 4.38 8.95
CA ALA A 75 16.27 5.70 8.72
C ALA A 75 17.10 6.18 9.92
N TRP A 76 16.64 5.92 11.14
CA TRP A 76 17.38 6.26 12.35
C TRP A 76 18.66 5.41 12.51
N ARG A 77 18.58 4.08 12.27
CA ARG A 77 19.75 3.19 12.30
C ARG A 77 20.79 3.57 11.26
N ASN A 78 20.38 3.86 10.03
CA ASN A 78 21.27 4.26 8.94
C ASN A 78 22.00 5.57 9.27
N ARG A 79 21.31 6.52 9.92
CA ARG A 79 21.93 7.77 10.36
C ARG A 79 23.02 7.56 11.42
N ILE A 80 22.82 6.61 12.35
CA ILE A 80 23.79 6.32 13.42
C ILE A 80 24.94 5.45 12.87
N ALA A 81 24.64 4.48 12.04
CA ALA A 81 25.63 3.54 11.51
C ALA A 81 26.48 4.11 10.36
N GLY A 82 26.09 5.27 9.78
CA GLY A 82 26.77 5.86 8.63
C GLY A 82 26.73 5.01 7.37
N THR A 83 25.85 3.99 7.32
CA THR A 83 25.69 3.07 6.20
C THR A 83 24.40 3.44 5.47
N GLU A 84 24.51 3.90 4.24
CA GLU A 84 23.38 3.94 3.31
C GLU A 84 23.14 2.49 2.84
N GLU A 85 22.18 1.79 3.45
CA GLU A 85 21.59 0.62 2.80
C GLU A 85 20.88 1.12 1.55
N LEU A 86 21.43 0.80 0.39
CA LEU A 86 20.76 0.95 -0.90
C LEU A 86 19.42 0.23 -0.79
N ILE A 87 18.32 0.98 -0.92
CA ILE A 87 16.99 0.40 -1.12
C ILE A 87 17.06 -0.19 -2.53
N GLU A 88 17.37 -1.48 -2.63
CA GLU A 88 17.18 -2.20 -3.89
C GLU A 88 15.67 -2.18 -4.17
N GLU A 89 15.26 -1.37 -5.14
CA GLU A 89 13.94 -1.40 -5.74
C GLU A 89 13.81 -2.69 -6.56
N ASN A 90 13.57 -3.81 -5.88
CA ASN A 90 13.14 -5.02 -6.57
C ASN A 90 11.62 -4.93 -6.83
N VAL A 91 11.29 -4.42 -8.00
CA VAL A 91 10.01 -4.69 -8.62
C VAL A 91 10.09 -6.12 -9.14
N GLU A 92 9.84 -7.12 -8.29
CA GLU A 92 9.79 -8.50 -8.72
C GLU A 92 8.62 -8.71 -9.66
N ASN A 93 8.94 -9.26 -10.84
CA ASN A 93 8.04 -9.80 -11.82
C ASN A 93 7.12 -10.85 -11.19
N ILE A 94 5.83 -10.61 -11.25
CA ILE A 94 4.84 -11.66 -11.06
C ILE A 94 4.99 -12.59 -12.27
N ALA A 95 5.27 -13.87 -12.00
CA ALA A 95 5.54 -14.89 -13.01
C ALA A 95 4.50 -14.92 -14.12
N ASP A 96 4.98 -14.93 -15.36
CA ASP A 96 4.22 -15.10 -16.58
C ASP A 96 3.64 -16.52 -16.68
N GLU A 97 2.33 -16.65 -16.56
CA GLU A 97 1.59 -17.69 -17.30
C GLU A 97 1.39 -17.16 -18.72
N LYS A 98 1.60 -18.03 -19.74
CA LYS A 98 1.44 -17.67 -21.15
C LYS A 98 0.00 -17.28 -21.42
N LEU A 99 -0.23 -16.00 -21.61
CA LEU A 99 -1.53 -15.39 -21.87
C LEU A 99 -1.71 -15.08 -23.37
N PRO A 100 -2.97 -14.99 -23.88
CA PRO A 100 -3.27 -14.52 -25.24
C PRO A 100 -2.70 -13.12 -25.50
N GLU A 101 -2.42 -12.76 -26.76
CA GLU A 101 -1.75 -11.50 -27.12
C GLU A 101 -2.44 -10.24 -26.58
N GLU A 102 -3.76 -10.18 -26.51
CA GLU A 102 -4.50 -9.04 -25.93
C GLU A 102 -4.31 -8.92 -24.42
N GLU A 103 -4.19 -10.05 -23.71
CA GLU A 103 -3.91 -10.09 -22.29
C GLU A 103 -2.47 -9.69 -22.01
N VAL A 104 -1.52 -10.00 -22.89
CA VAL A 104 -0.11 -9.58 -22.80
C VAL A 104 0.02 -8.06 -22.87
N ILE A 105 -0.68 -7.41 -23.80
CA ILE A 105 -0.69 -5.93 -23.93
C ILE A 105 -1.26 -5.29 -22.67
N GLN A 106 -2.36 -5.84 -22.14
CA GLN A 106 -2.99 -5.32 -20.92
C GLN A 106 -2.08 -5.51 -19.68
N GLU A 107 -1.36 -6.63 -19.60
CA GLU A 107 -0.40 -6.85 -18.51
C GLU A 107 0.79 -5.90 -18.59
N GLU A 108 1.31 -5.65 -19.79
CA GLU A 108 2.39 -4.70 -19.98
C GLU A 108 1.98 -3.29 -19.57
N LEU A 109 0.79 -2.83 -19.96
CA LEU A 109 0.22 -1.57 -19.50
C LEU A 109 0.05 -1.53 -17.98
N ASN A 110 -0.43 -2.61 -17.39
CA ASN A 110 -0.57 -2.73 -15.93
C ASN A 110 0.80 -2.70 -15.23
N ARG A 111 1.82 -3.30 -15.84
CA ARG A 111 3.21 -3.28 -15.34
C ARG A 111 3.78 -1.85 -15.36
N ILE A 112 3.59 -1.14 -16.47
CA ILE A 112 4.02 0.26 -16.61
C ILE A 112 3.35 1.14 -15.56
N VAL A 113 2.03 1.03 -15.40
CA VAL A 113 1.29 1.80 -14.40
C VAL A 113 1.76 1.48 -12.98
N ARG A 114 1.95 0.20 -12.65
CA ARG A 114 2.46 -0.22 -11.34
C ARG A 114 3.84 0.35 -11.05
N LYS A 115 4.74 0.34 -12.03
CA LYS A 115 6.09 0.93 -11.92
C LYS A 115 6.01 2.44 -11.69
N ALA A 116 5.21 3.16 -12.46
CA ALA A 116 5.02 4.60 -12.29
C ALA A 116 4.45 4.95 -10.90
N VAL A 117 3.47 4.18 -10.41
CA VAL A 117 2.93 4.38 -9.06
C VAL A 117 3.97 4.06 -7.99
N ALA A 118 4.77 3.00 -8.15
CA ALA A 118 5.84 2.65 -7.21
C ALA A 118 6.92 3.74 -7.10
N GLY A 119 7.20 4.47 -8.19
CA GLY A 119 8.14 5.60 -8.22
C GLY A 119 7.65 6.88 -7.53
N LEU A 120 6.38 6.95 -7.11
CA LEU A 120 5.88 8.10 -6.38
C LEU A 120 6.37 8.10 -4.92
N ASP A 121 6.65 9.29 -4.39
CA ASP A 121 6.82 9.46 -2.92
C ASP A 121 5.64 8.87 -2.15
N ASP A 122 5.87 8.29 -0.98
CA ASP A 122 4.83 7.69 -0.12
C ASP A 122 3.65 8.63 0.16
N LYS A 123 3.90 9.93 0.32
CA LYS A 123 2.84 10.92 0.54
C LYS A 123 1.82 11.02 -0.61
N TYR A 124 2.18 10.56 -1.82
CA TYR A 124 1.33 10.49 -3.01
C TYR A 124 0.91 9.06 -3.32
N ARG A 125 1.85 8.11 -3.22
CA ARG A 125 1.66 6.70 -3.50
C ARG A 125 0.59 6.07 -2.61
N VAL A 126 0.69 6.25 -1.28
CA VAL A 126 -0.27 5.67 -0.33
C VAL A 126 -1.71 6.14 -0.58
N PRO A 127 -2.02 7.45 -0.73
CA PRO A 127 -3.35 7.89 -1.11
C PRO A 127 -3.88 7.28 -2.41
N ILE A 128 -3.02 7.06 -3.41
CA ILE A 128 -3.40 6.42 -4.69
C ILE A 128 -3.84 4.98 -4.43
N TYR A 129 -3.07 4.18 -3.71
CA TYR A 129 -3.47 2.80 -3.37
C TYR A 129 -4.77 2.75 -2.58
N LEU A 130 -4.92 3.58 -1.55
CA LEU A 130 -6.12 3.62 -0.73
C LEU A 130 -7.37 4.00 -1.55
N PHE A 131 -7.23 4.91 -2.51
CA PHE A 131 -8.37 5.38 -3.31
C PHE A 131 -8.73 4.41 -4.44
N TYR A 132 -7.73 3.94 -5.23
CA TYR A 132 -7.99 3.15 -6.43
C TYR A 132 -7.98 1.65 -6.18
N THR A 133 -7.06 1.14 -5.36
CA THR A 133 -6.96 -0.30 -5.08
C THR A 133 -7.93 -0.71 -3.97
N GLU A 134 -7.93 0.03 -2.86
CA GLU A 134 -8.78 -0.28 -1.72
C GLU A 134 -10.17 0.34 -1.80
N GLN A 135 -10.44 1.16 -2.84
CA GLN A 135 -11.71 1.83 -3.11
C GLN A 135 -12.27 2.63 -1.93
N MET A 136 -11.36 3.20 -1.13
CA MET A 136 -11.74 3.95 0.06
C MET A 136 -12.24 5.35 -0.29
N LYS A 137 -13.24 5.82 0.45
CA LYS A 137 -13.71 7.20 0.35
C LYS A 137 -12.66 8.16 0.91
N VAL A 138 -12.60 9.39 0.36
CA VAL A 138 -11.66 10.44 0.83
C VAL A 138 -11.77 10.70 2.33
N GLU A 139 -12.97 10.58 2.90
CA GLU A 139 -13.20 10.72 4.33
C GLU A 139 -12.47 9.63 5.14
N ASP A 140 -12.54 8.37 4.70
CA ASP A 140 -11.89 7.25 5.38
C ASP A 140 -10.36 7.32 5.21
N ILE A 141 -9.88 7.68 4.02
CA ILE A 141 -8.46 7.95 3.77
C ILE A 141 -7.94 9.06 4.71
N SER A 142 -8.71 10.12 4.90
CA SER A 142 -8.40 11.21 5.82
C SER A 142 -8.19 10.71 7.27
N LYS A 143 -9.08 9.81 7.73
CA LYS A 143 -8.99 9.19 9.06
C LYS A 143 -7.78 8.26 9.19
N VAL A 144 -7.54 7.40 8.17
CA VAL A 144 -6.41 6.47 8.13
C VAL A 144 -5.08 7.20 8.13
N LEU A 145 -4.94 8.23 7.30
CA LEU A 145 -3.71 9.01 7.16
C LEU A 145 -3.55 10.09 8.23
N LYS A 146 -4.61 10.37 9.01
CA LYS A 146 -4.68 11.46 10.00
C LYS A 146 -4.32 12.83 9.42
N ILE A 147 -4.84 13.13 8.24
CA ILE A 147 -4.69 14.41 7.53
C ILE A 147 -6.05 14.93 7.06
N PRO A 148 -6.22 16.25 6.87
CA PRO A 148 -7.48 16.81 6.38
C PRO A 148 -7.90 16.24 5.02
N GLN A 149 -9.20 16.13 4.76
CA GLN A 149 -9.74 15.67 3.46
C GLN A 149 -9.26 16.54 2.29
N SER A 150 -9.11 17.84 2.50
CA SER A 150 -8.54 18.77 1.50
C SER A 150 -7.12 18.38 1.11
N THR A 151 -6.31 17.95 2.08
CA THR A 151 -4.94 17.46 1.85
C THR A 151 -4.95 16.14 1.07
N VAL A 152 -5.88 15.21 1.39
CA VAL A 152 -6.04 13.97 0.61
C VAL A 152 -6.37 14.29 -0.84
N LYS A 153 -7.38 15.16 -1.09
CA LYS A 153 -7.77 15.58 -2.44
C LYS A 153 -6.59 16.20 -3.20
N THR A 154 -5.83 17.08 -2.55
CA THR A 154 -4.65 17.73 -3.15
C THR A 154 -3.56 16.71 -3.49
N ARG A 155 -3.30 15.73 -2.61
CA ARG A 155 -2.32 14.67 -2.86
C ARG A 155 -2.73 13.78 -4.02
N LEU A 156 -4.00 13.36 -4.08
CA LEU A 156 -4.55 12.59 -5.20
C LEU A 156 -4.46 13.35 -6.52
N PHE A 157 -4.79 14.65 -6.51
CA PHE A 157 -4.68 15.49 -7.70
C PHE A 157 -3.24 15.59 -8.21
N LYS A 158 -2.28 15.89 -7.31
CA LYS A 158 -0.86 15.97 -7.67
C LYS A 158 -0.32 14.64 -8.15
N ALA A 159 -0.66 13.54 -7.48
CA ALA A 159 -0.25 12.19 -7.87
C ALA A 159 -0.72 11.86 -9.30
N ARG A 160 -2.01 12.11 -9.61
CA ARG A 160 -2.54 11.91 -10.99
C ARG A 160 -1.79 12.72 -12.03
N LYS A 161 -1.46 13.99 -11.71
CA LYS A 161 -0.70 14.85 -12.63
C LYS A 161 0.72 14.32 -12.86
N MET A 162 1.37 13.81 -11.83
CA MET A 162 2.71 13.21 -11.94
C MET A 162 2.65 11.92 -12.77
N LEU A 163 1.70 11.02 -12.46
CA LEU A 163 1.51 9.77 -13.20
C LEU A 163 1.17 10.03 -14.68
N LYS A 164 0.29 11.00 -14.95
CA LYS A 164 -0.05 11.36 -16.34
C LYS A 164 1.20 11.74 -17.12
N LYS A 165 2.05 12.64 -16.57
CA LYS A 165 3.29 13.08 -17.21
C LYS A 165 4.26 11.92 -17.45
N GLU A 166 4.41 11.01 -16.49
CA GLU A 166 5.32 9.87 -16.59
C GLU A 166 4.80 8.84 -17.61
N LEU A 167 3.52 8.55 -17.62
CA LEU A 167 2.90 7.63 -18.55
C LEU A 167 2.86 8.16 -19.99
N GLU A 168 2.67 9.48 -20.20
CA GLU A 168 2.76 10.10 -21.53
C GLU A 168 4.15 9.88 -22.13
N VAL A 169 5.23 10.08 -21.35
CA VAL A 169 6.61 9.86 -21.83
C VAL A 169 6.84 8.40 -22.23
N VAL A 170 6.39 7.44 -21.40
CA VAL A 170 6.60 6.01 -21.68
C VAL A 170 5.78 5.51 -22.85
N LEU A 171 4.56 6.05 -23.04
CA LEU A 171 3.67 5.65 -24.16
C LEU A 171 4.08 6.29 -25.48
N ASP A 172 4.78 7.42 -25.47
CA ASP A 172 5.33 8.06 -26.69
C ASP A 172 6.62 7.38 -27.17
N GLU A 173 7.28 6.54 -26.32
CA GLU A 173 8.49 5.78 -26.64
C GLU A 173 8.20 4.35 -27.18
N VAL A 174 6.93 3.90 -27.14
CA VAL A 174 6.47 2.58 -27.59
C VAL A 174 5.74 2.70 -28.92
#